data_87a7afd36546b8f452e2c93a9d0d0dc4
#
_entry.id   87a7afd36546b8f452e2c93a9d0d0dc4
#
_cell.length_a   1.000
_cell.length_b   1.000
_cell.length_c   1.000
_cell.angle_alpha   90.00
_cell.angle_beta   90.00
_cell.angle_gamma   90.00
#
_symmetry.space_group_name_H-M   'P 1'
#
loop_
_entity.id
_entity.type
_entity.pdbx_description
1 polymer ?
#
loop_
_entity_poly.entity_id
_entity_poly.type
_entity_poly.pdbx_seq_one_letter_code
_entity_poly.pdbx_strand_id
1 'polypeptide(L)'
;MSALPDLLLELLAMPCVTGDEGPIAAWLEERYAGRGERVRRCANSIVVGGEADGRPVVLLVGHTDVVPPTPEDLHPRADSDRIVGRGASDMKAGLAVAMECFEDPALRAGPYDLVLVAYAGEEGAHDGNELGPVLTAMPDLTTADLAVVMEPTDLTVQLGCMGAMHAEVTFRGRAAHSARPWQGVNALTSAGRFLDELHHLAPADVEVDGLSYREVFTATGAWSGGPTSGGAIPNARNVVPEAFTVNVNYRFAPDKTLDQAAARIAELVDGRASIEVVDGAPAGRPRRDATLVGAFIQMADAAIEPKQAWTDVARFSEVGVPALNFGPGLTAQAHQAGEYVPVQNLLDARGVMGTFLAGP
;
A
#
# COMPACT_ATOMS: atom_id res chain seq x y z
N MET A 1 -6.20 31.84 4.67
CA MET A 1 -6.55 30.48 4.20
C MET A 1 -5.32 29.62 4.45
N SER A 2 -5.45 28.38 4.86
CA SER A 2 -4.30 27.48 5.02
C SER A 2 -3.59 27.31 3.69
N ALA A 3 -2.25 27.25 3.68
CA ALA A 3 -1.46 26.99 2.48
C ALA A 3 -1.56 25.52 2.01
N LEU A 4 -2.18 24.66 2.82
CA LEU A 4 -2.25 23.22 2.60
C LEU A 4 -2.98 22.81 1.30
N PRO A 5 -4.15 23.41 0.92
CA PRO A 5 -4.78 23.14 -0.36
C PRO A 5 -3.90 23.53 -1.57
N ASP A 6 -3.16 24.65 -1.48
CA ASP A 6 -2.27 25.10 -2.53
C ASP A 6 -1.07 24.16 -2.66
N LEU A 7 -0.49 23.70 -1.53
CA LEU A 7 0.58 22.71 -1.52
C LEU A 7 0.14 21.39 -2.16
N LEU A 8 -1.07 20.91 -1.85
CA LEU A 8 -1.59 19.72 -2.49
C LEU A 8 -1.73 19.91 -4.02
N LEU A 9 -2.26 21.03 -4.47
CA LEU A 9 -2.36 21.31 -5.91
C LEU A 9 -0.98 21.34 -6.58
N GLU A 10 0.05 21.89 -5.93
CA GLU A 10 1.42 21.87 -6.40
C GLU A 10 1.95 20.44 -6.55
N LEU A 11 1.73 19.57 -5.55
CA LEU A 11 2.12 18.16 -5.60
C LEU A 11 1.38 17.39 -6.70
N LEU A 12 0.09 17.65 -6.88
CA LEU A 12 -0.73 16.99 -7.90
C LEU A 12 -0.35 17.42 -9.32
N ALA A 13 0.17 18.64 -9.50
CA ALA A 13 0.60 19.14 -10.81
C ALA A 13 1.90 18.47 -11.30
N MET A 14 2.65 17.79 -10.44
CA MET A 14 3.87 17.10 -10.82
C MET A 14 3.54 15.67 -11.29
N PRO A 15 3.88 15.31 -12.54
CA PRO A 15 3.77 13.93 -13.01
C PRO A 15 4.69 13.02 -12.19
N CYS A 16 4.15 11.89 -11.70
CA CYS A 16 4.90 10.90 -10.95
C CYS A 16 4.18 9.55 -10.96
N VAL A 17 3.74 9.13 -12.14
CA VAL A 17 3.32 7.73 -12.32
C VAL A 17 4.47 6.84 -11.92
N THR A 18 4.18 5.72 -11.25
CA THR A 18 5.19 4.77 -10.76
C THR A 18 6.29 4.50 -11.79
N GLY A 19 7.54 4.80 -11.41
CA GLY A 19 8.72 4.77 -12.29
C GLY A 19 9.14 6.14 -12.85
N ASP A 20 8.32 7.19 -12.71
CA ASP A 20 8.59 8.54 -13.21
C ASP A 20 8.71 9.59 -12.08
N GLU A 21 9.10 9.18 -10.85
CA GLU A 21 9.15 10.03 -9.65
C GLU A 21 10.34 11.00 -9.61
N GLY A 22 11.26 10.91 -10.55
CA GLY A 22 12.45 11.77 -10.60
C GLY A 22 12.16 13.27 -10.44
N PRO A 23 11.16 13.84 -11.13
CA PRO A 23 10.82 15.27 -11.01
C PRO A 23 10.36 15.68 -9.62
N ILE A 24 9.48 14.91 -8.96
CA ILE A 24 9.01 15.23 -7.60
C ILE A 24 10.11 15.05 -6.56
N ALA A 25 10.97 14.02 -6.74
CA ALA A 25 12.15 13.83 -5.88
C ALA A 25 13.11 15.03 -5.96
N ALA A 26 13.40 15.53 -7.17
CA ALA A 26 14.25 16.70 -7.33
C ALA A 26 13.61 17.97 -6.74
N TRP A 27 12.31 18.14 -6.89
CA TRP A 27 11.57 19.26 -6.29
C TRP A 27 11.62 19.22 -4.75
N LEU A 28 11.41 18.05 -4.15
CA LEU A 28 11.49 17.87 -2.69
C LEU A 28 12.92 18.15 -2.18
N GLU A 29 13.93 17.63 -2.87
CA GLU A 29 15.35 17.84 -2.53
C GLU A 29 15.69 19.35 -2.57
N GLU A 30 15.33 20.07 -3.64
CA GLU A 30 15.56 21.50 -3.77
C GLU A 30 14.78 22.30 -2.70
N ARG A 31 13.51 21.97 -2.46
CA ARG A 31 12.66 22.64 -1.46
C ARG A 31 13.28 22.61 -0.09
N TYR A 32 13.76 21.46 0.36
CA TYR A 32 14.27 21.29 1.71
C TYR A 32 15.75 21.68 1.83
N ALA A 33 16.58 21.45 0.83
CA ALA A 33 17.95 21.97 0.78
C ALA A 33 17.97 23.51 0.79
N GLY A 34 17.05 24.14 0.05
CA GLY A 34 16.88 25.61 0.05
C GLY A 34 16.46 26.19 1.39
N ARG A 35 15.89 25.40 2.29
CA ARG A 35 15.54 25.76 3.68
C ARG A 35 16.63 25.45 4.69
N GLY A 36 17.76 24.87 4.24
CA GLY A 36 18.87 24.49 5.09
C GLY A 36 18.64 23.20 5.88
N GLU A 37 17.65 22.40 5.50
CA GLU A 37 17.36 21.12 6.14
C GLU A 37 18.39 20.05 5.76
N ARG A 38 18.57 19.06 6.64
CA ARG A 38 19.34 17.86 6.32
C ARG A 38 18.54 17.00 5.36
N VAL A 39 18.95 16.92 4.10
CA VAL A 39 18.31 16.12 3.07
C VAL A 39 19.17 14.90 2.74
N ARG A 40 18.57 13.74 2.70
CA ARG A 40 19.19 12.47 2.27
C ARG A 40 18.36 11.90 1.13
N ARG A 41 19.02 11.43 0.09
CA ARG A 41 18.37 10.84 -1.08
C ARG A 41 18.77 9.38 -1.26
N CYS A 42 17.79 8.53 -1.57
CA CYS A 42 18.00 7.15 -2.00
C CYS A 42 17.14 6.95 -3.25
N ALA A 43 17.78 6.82 -4.41
CA ALA A 43 17.14 6.82 -5.73
C ALA A 43 16.16 7.99 -5.93
N ASN A 44 14.83 7.75 -5.98
CA ASN A 44 13.81 8.79 -6.07
C ASN A 44 13.13 9.11 -4.72
N SER A 45 13.62 8.54 -3.64
CA SER A 45 13.12 8.77 -2.30
C SER A 45 13.93 9.82 -1.55
N ILE A 46 13.24 10.70 -0.82
CA ILE A 46 13.82 11.81 -0.09
C ILE A 46 13.48 11.68 1.40
N VAL A 47 14.52 11.79 2.25
CA VAL A 47 14.39 11.80 3.70
C VAL A 47 14.94 13.11 4.24
N VAL A 48 14.13 13.80 5.04
CA VAL A 48 14.45 15.15 5.55
C VAL A 48 14.40 15.16 7.06
N GLY A 49 15.38 15.81 7.69
CA GLY A 49 15.46 15.97 9.15
C GLY A 49 16.22 14.84 9.84
N GLY A 50 15.88 14.55 11.08
CA GLY A 50 16.59 13.61 11.95
C GLY A 50 17.80 14.26 12.60
N GLU A 51 17.56 15.13 13.60
CA GLU A 51 18.61 15.89 14.31
C GLU A 51 19.37 15.00 15.30
N ALA A 52 18.84 13.83 15.67
CA ALA A 52 19.41 12.91 16.66
C ALA A 52 19.74 13.61 18.00
N ASP A 53 18.85 14.51 18.45
CA ASP A 53 19.02 15.34 19.64
C ASP A 53 18.53 14.66 20.94
N GLY A 54 18.16 13.39 20.87
CA GLY A 54 17.72 12.56 21.99
C GLY A 54 16.22 12.63 22.26
N ARG A 55 15.44 13.37 21.46
CA ARG A 55 13.97 13.29 21.48
C ARG A 55 13.48 11.99 20.82
N PRO A 56 12.30 11.47 21.20
CA PRO A 56 11.68 10.37 20.45
C PRO A 56 11.48 10.74 18.99
N VAL A 57 11.81 9.82 18.08
CA VAL A 57 11.76 10.04 16.63
C VAL A 57 10.40 9.64 16.08
N VAL A 58 9.74 10.57 15.39
CA VAL A 58 8.48 10.31 14.65
C VAL A 58 8.71 10.50 13.16
N LEU A 59 8.50 9.43 12.41
CA LEU A 59 8.56 9.45 10.95
C LEU A 59 7.17 9.85 10.39
N LEU A 60 7.15 10.87 9.54
CA LEU A 60 6.00 11.28 8.74
C LEU A 60 6.21 10.72 7.34
N VAL A 61 5.45 9.69 6.98
CA VAL A 61 5.77 8.83 5.82
C VAL A 61 4.69 8.94 4.76
N GLY A 62 5.09 9.14 3.50
CA GLY A 62 4.18 9.13 2.37
C GLY A 62 4.89 8.78 1.08
N HIS A 63 4.18 8.07 0.17
CA HIS A 63 4.70 7.82 -1.16
C HIS A 63 4.43 9.00 -2.11
N THR A 64 5.25 9.09 -3.16
CA THR A 64 5.21 10.19 -4.11
C THR A 64 4.58 9.81 -5.44
N ASP A 65 4.60 8.52 -5.76
CA ASP A 65 4.06 7.99 -6.99
C ASP A 65 2.54 7.82 -6.96
N VAL A 66 1.97 7.61 -8.12
CA VAL A 66 0.55 7.39 -8.34
C VAL A 66 0.33 6.40 -9.47
N VAL A 67 -0.81 5.70 -9.48
CA VAL A 67 -1.25 4.94 -10.65
C VAL A 67 -1.56 5.90 -11.83
N PRO A 68 -1.57 5.43 -13.10
CA PRO A 68 -1.86 6.28 -14.24
C PRO A 68 -3.17 7.05 -14.09
N PRO A 69 -3.16 8.37 -14.41
CA PRO A 69 -4.37 9.20 -14.32
C PRO A 69 -5.39 8.82 -15.39
N THR A 70 -6.66 9.12 -15.10
CA THR A 70 -7.76 9.05 -16.05
C THR A 70 -8.02 10.45 -16.66
N PRO A 71 -8.83 10.58 -17.73
CA PRO A 71 -9.19 11.89 -18.28
C PRO A 71 -9.83 12.84 -17.26
N GLU A 72 -10.53 12.29 -16.25
CA GLU A 72 -11.27 13.03 -15.23
C GLU A 72 -10.36 13.67 -14.18
N ASP A 73 -9.19 13.09 -13.91
CA ASP A 73 -8.24 13.51 -12.88
C ASP A 73 -6.85 13.89 -13.41
N LEU A 74 -6.70 13.92 -14.74
CA LEU A 74 -5.44 14.31 -15.42
C LEU A 74 -5.03 15.78 -15.11
N HIS A 75 -6.00 16.66 -14.89
CA HIS A 75 -5.77 18.07 -14.62
C HIS A 75 -6.22 18.42 -13.21
N PRO A 76 -5.27 18.60 -12.27
CA PRO A 76 -5.58 18.96 -10.89
C PRO A 76 -6.34 20.28 -10.81
N ARG A 77 -7.35 20.33 -9.94
CA ARG A 77 -8.16 21.53 -9.71
C ARG A 77 -8.80 21.55 -8.34
N ALA A 78 -9.02 22.74 -7.82
CA ALA A 78 -9.85 22.94 -6.65
C ALA A 78 -11.29 23.18 -7.10
N ASP A 79 -12.21 22.36 -6.63
CA ASP A 79 -13.65 22.60 -6.63
C ASP A 79 -14.03 23.31 -5.30
N SER A 80 -15.31 23.60 -5.06
CA SER A 80 -15.73 24.39 -3.90
C SER A 80 -15.33 23.79 -2.54
N ASP A 81 -15.37 22.47 -2.41
CA ASP A 81 -15.20 21.74 -1.16
C ASP A 81 -14.21 20.58 -1.24
N ARG A 82 -13.59 20.37 -2.42
CA ARG A 82 -12.68 19.26 -2.68
C ARG A 82 -11.58 19.63 -3.66
N ILE A 83 -10.50 18.88 -3.61
CA ILE A 83 -9.41 18.94 -4.59
C ILE A 83 -9.44 17.65 -5.40
N VAL A 84 -9.50 17.81 -6.73
CA VAL A 84 -9.56 16.71 -7.69
C VAL A 84 -8.22 16.58 -8.39
N GLY A 85 -7.72 15.35 -8.51
CA GLY A 85 -6.48 15.03 -9.22
C GLY A 85 -6.01 13.62 -8.86
N ARG A 86 -5.26 12.97 -9.72
CA ARG A 86 -4.67 11.67 -9.44
C ARG A 86 -3.68 11.78 -8.28
N GLY A 87 -3.85 10.95 -7.24
CA GLY A 87 -3.12 11.02 -5.97
C GLY A 87 -3.73 11.97 -4.95
N ALA A 88 -4.89 12.58 -5.23
CA ALA A 88 -5.54 13.48 -4.28
C ALA A 88 -5.96 12.78 -2.98
N SER A 89 -6.38 11.52 -3.06
CA SER A 89 -6.63 10.69 -1.88
C SER A 89 -5.45 9.76 -1.60
N ASP A 90 -4.87 9.16 -2.63
CA ASP A 90 -3.83 8.14 -2.53
C ASP A 90 -2.52 8.60 -3.19
N MET A 91 -1.54 9.14 -2.40
CA MET A 91 -1.72 9.66 -1.03
C MET A 91 -1.09 11.06 -0.88
N LYS A 92 -1.07 11.88 -1.97
CA LYS A 92 -0.43 13.22 -1.94
C LYS A 92 -1.10 14.17 -0.96
N ALA A 93 -2.39 13.97 -0.62
CA ALA A 93 -3.01 14.72 0.46
C ALA A 93 -2.37 14.42 1.81
N GLY A 94 -2.08 13.14 2.08
CA GLY A 94 -1.34 12.72 3.26
C GLY A 94 0.07 13.30 3.26
N LEU A 95 0.78 13.22 2.13
CA LEU A 95 2.12 13.79 1.98
C LEU A 95 2.11 15.32 2.21
N ALA A 96 1.12 16.06 1.70
CA ALA A 96 0.98 17.49 1.94
C ALA A 96 0.80 17.82 3.43
N VAL A 97 -0.03 17.04 4.14
CA VAL A 97 -0.20 17.17 5.60
C VAL A 97 1.11 16.89 6.33
N ALA A 98 1.82 15.82 5.97
CA ALA A 98 3.13 15.48 6.54
C ALA A 98 4.14 16.61 6.34
N MET A 99 4.22 17.16 5.13
CA MET A 99 5.10 18.28 4.80
C MET A 99 4.76 19.53 5.61
N GLU A 100 3.48 19.91 5.70
CA GLU A 100 3.07 21.09 6.49
C GLU A 100 3.34 20.90 7.98
N CYS A 101 3.13 19.70 8.53
CA CYS A 101 3.52 19.40 9.91
C CYS A 101 5.04 19.48 10.12
N PHE A 102 5.83 18.94 9.21
CA PHE A 102 7.30 19.00 9.26
C PHE A 102 7.81 20.43 9.13
N GLU A 103 7.17 21.26 8.32
CA GLU A 103 7.58 22.66 8.08
C GLU A 103 7.11 23.64 9.17
N ASP A 104 6.26 23.21 10.11
CA ASP A 104 5.78 24.03 11.22
C ASP A 104 6.87 24.17 12.30
N PRO A 105 7.44 25.39 12.50
CA PRO A 105 8.51 25.58 13.50
C PRO A 105 8.07 25.24 14.93
N ALA A 106 6.78 25.39 15.27
CA ALA A 106 6.27 25.09 16.60
C ALA A 106 6.27 23.58 16.85
N LEU A 107 5.90 22.77 15.84
CA LEU A 107 5.93 21.31 15.92
C LEU A 107 7.38 20.79 15.90
N ARG A 108 8.28 21.41 15.10
CA ARG A 108 9.72 21.07 15.09
C ARG A 108 10.40 21.35 16.44
N ALA A 109 9.95 22.37 17.16
CA ALA A 109 10.42 22.69 18.51
C ALA A 109 9.72 21.84 19.60
N GLY A 110 8.79 20.97 19.22
CA GLY A 110 7.99 20.13 20.11
C GLY A 110 8.77 18.95 20.72
N PRO A 111 8.06 18.02 21.36
CA PRO A 111 8.68 16.92 22.12
C PRO A 111 9.30 15.83 21.24
N TYR A 112 9.07 15.84 19.91
CA TYR A 112 9.53 14.81 18.99
C TYR A 112 10.58 15.34 18.00
N ASP A 113 11.54 14.50 17.62
CA ASP A 113 12.40 14.72 16.46
C ASP A 113 11.64 14.23 15.21
N LEU A 114 11.23 15.16 14.34
CA LEU A 114 10.41 14.85 13.17
C LEU A 114 11.30 14.55 11.97
N VAL A 115 10.99 13.45 11.30
CA VAL A 115 11.62 13.04 10.04
C VAL A 115 10.54 12.89 8.98
N LEU A 116 10.68 13.61 7.87
CA LEU A 116 9.82 13.41 6.70
C LEU A 116 10.44 12.35 5.79
N VAL A 117 9.68 11.34 5.43
CA VAL A 117 10.05 10.27 4.49
C VAL A 117 9.09 10.31 3.31
N ALA A 118 9.55 10.83 2.18
CA ALA A 118 8.83 10.84 0.91
C ALA A 118 9.49 9.80 -0.01
N TYR A 119 8.85 8.66 -0.23
CA TYR A 119 9.45 7.54 -0.97
C TYR A 119 8.69 7.23 -2.26
N ALA A 120 9.32 6.49 -3.16
CA ALA A 120 8.83 6.19 -4.50
C ALA A 120 8.47 4.71 -4.65
N GLY A 121 7.63 4.39 -5.66
CA GLY A 121 7.39 3.03 -6.12
C GLY A 121 6.42 2.21 -5.27
N GLU A 122 5.55 2.83 -4.47
CA GLU A 122 4.55 2.13 -3.65
C GLU A 122 3.52 1.40 -4.51
N GLU A 123 3.03 2.07 -5.52
CA GLU A 123 1.94 1.63 -6.41
C GLU A 123 2.36 0.54 -7.43
N GLY A 124 3.62 0.15 -7.37
CA GLY A 124 4.21 -0.85 -8.24
C GLY A 124 4.30 -2.25 -7.62
N ALA A 125 5.17 -3.07 -8.20
CA ALA A 125 5.50 -4.38 -7.63
C ALA A 125 6.25 -4.20 -6.30
N HIS A 126 6.03 -5.13 -5.34
CA HIS A 126 6.63 -5.08 -4.00
C HIS A 126 8.15 -4.85 -4.02
N ASP A 127 8.87 -5.50 -4.95
CA ASP A 127 10.33 -5.35 -5.11
C ASP A 127 10.75 -3.98 -5.67
N GLY A 128 9.83 -3.26 -6.32
CA GLY A 128 10.05 -1.91 -6.86
C GLY A 128 9.86 -0.79 -5.86
N ASN A 129 9.27 -1.06 -4.70
CA ASN A 129 9.03 -0.07 -3.66
C ASN A 129 10.34 0.34 -2.97
N GLU A 130 10.66 1.63 -3.01
CA GLU A 130 11.95 2.15 -2.54
C GLU A 130 12.06 2.29 -1.01
N LEU A 131 10.97 2.15 -0.23
CA LEU A 131 11.06 2.28 1.23
C LEU A 131 11.97 1.21 1.84
N GLY A 132 11.95 -0.03 1.35
CA GLY A 132 12.88 -1.08 1.78
C GLY A 132 14.36 -0.70 1.60
N PRO A 133 14.79 -0.32 0.39
CA PRO A 133 16.09 0.29 0.12
C PRO A 133 16.43 1.50 1.00
N VAL A 134 15.49 2.41 1.24
CA VAL A 134 15.66 3.58 2.14
C VAL A 134 15.98 3.13 3.56
N LEU A 135 15.21 2.21 4.14
CA LEU A 135 15.44 1.68 5.49
C LEU A 135 16.78 0.96 5.60
N THR A 136 17.21 0.28 4.52
CA THR A 136 18.52 -0.38 4.46
C THR A 136 19.67 0.62 4.40
N ALA A 137 19.55 1.67 3.57
CA ALA A 137 20.58 2.70 3.39
C ALA A 137 20.67 3.67 4.57
N MET A 138 19.59 3.82 5.33
CA MET A 138 19.44 4.77 6.43
C MET A 138 18.95 4.05 7.71
N PRO A 139 19.82 3.23 8.35
CA PRO A 139 19.42 2.37 9.47
C PRO A 139 18.98 3.16 10.73
N ASP A 140 19.30 4.46 10.83
CA ASP A 140 18.76 5.33 11.87
C ASP A 140 17.23 5.42 11.86
N LEU A 141 16.60 5.27 10.70
CA LEU A 141 15.14 5.23 10.58
C LEU A 141 14.51 3.99 11.22
N THR A 142 15.28 2.89 11.31
CA THR A 142 14.79 1.63 11.91
C THR A 142 14.79 1.66 13.44
N THR A 143 15.23 2.75 14.03
CA THR A 143 15.19 2.97 15.49
C THR A 143 14.15 4.02 15.90
N ALA A 144 13.28 4.44 14.98
CA ALA A 144 12.21 5.38 15.24
C ALA A 144 11.19 4.84 16.25
N ASP A 145 10.61 5.72 17.04
CA ASP A 145 9.62 5.39 18.07
C ASP A 145 8.21 5.25 17.49
N LEU A 146 7.95 5.88 16.33
CA LEU A 146 6.70 5.77 15.59
C LEU A 146 6.90 6.15 14.12
N ALA A 147 6.26 5.41 13.22
CA ALA A 147 6.02 5.82 11.84
C ALA A 147 4.52 6.05 11.62
N VAL A 148 4.15 7.25 11.16
CA VAL A 148 2.79 7.56 10.71
C VAL A 148 2.80 7.53 9.19
N VAL A 149 2.20 6.49 8.62
CA VAL A 149 2.04 6.33 7.17
C VAL A 149 0.74 7.04 6.77
N MET A 150 0.88 8.09 5.96
CA MET A 150 -0.20 9.05 5.68
C MET A 150 -1.18 8.58 4.60
N GLU A 151 -1.43 7.28 4.55
CA GLU A 151 -2.36 6.59 3.65
C GLU A 151 -3.81 7.07 3.77
N PRO A 152 -4.65 6.87 2.74
CA PRO A 152 -6.08 7.18 2.86
C PRO A 152 -6.73 6.29 3.92
N THR A 153 -7.33 6.94 4.93
CA THR A 153 -7.97 6.25 6.06
C THR A 153 -9.33 6.85 6.44
N ASP A 154 -9.87 7.77 5.65
CA ASP A 154 -11.11 8.48 5.99
C ASP A 154 -11.04 9.13 7.40
N LEU A 155 -9.85 9.60 7.82
CA LEU A 155 -9.54 10.15 9.14
C LEU A 155 -9.70 9.15 10.31
N THR A 156 -9.77 7.85 10.06
CA THR A 156 -9.69 6.83 11.10
C THR A 156 -8.25 6.43 11.39
N VAL A 157 -7.95 5.95 12.60
CA VAL A 157 -6.65 5.38 12.95
C VAL A 157 -6.66 3.92 12.53
N GLN A 158 -5.95 3.59 11.45
CA GLN A 158 -5.91 2.21 10.96
C GLN A 158 -4.60 1.53 11.37
N LEU A 159 -4.72 0.42 12.10
CA LEU A 159 -3.59 -0.31 12.66
C LEU A 159 -3.28 -1.57 11.86
N GLY A 160 -1.98 -1.91 11.82
CA GLY A 160 -1.49 -3.03 11.03
C GLY A 160 -1.83 -2.89 9.55
N CYS A 161 -1.69 -3.96 8.81
CA CYS A 161 -2.20 -4.10 7.44
C CYS A 161 -2.25 -5.58 7.04
N MET A 162 -3.10 -5.90 6.04
CA MET A 162 -3.17 -7.23 5.46
C MET A 162 -1.89 -7.56 4.70
N GLY A 163 -1.46 -8.81 4.74
CA GLY A 163 -0.50 -9.33 3.78
C GLY A 163 -1.16 -9.62 2.43
N ALA A 164 -0.36 -9.74 1.40
CA ALA A 164 -0.80 -10.09 0.06
C ALA A 164 0.06 -11.21 -0.52
N MET A 165 -0.56 -12.16 -1.19
CA MET A 165 0.16 -13.20 -1.92
C MET A 165 -0.53 -13.47 -3.24
N HIS A 166 0.24 -13.55 -4.32
CA HIS A 166 -0.22 -14.00 -5.62
C HIS A 166 0.39 -15.36 -5.94
N ALA A 167 -0.46 -16.31 -6.29
CA ALA A 167 -0.03 -17.64 -6.68
C ALA A 167 -0.70 -18.08 -7.98
N GLU A 168 0.12 -18.59 -8.90
CA GLU A 168 -0.34 -19.25 -10.11
C GLU A 168 -0.65 -20.72 -9.83
N VAL A 169 -1.93 -21.06 -9.89
CA VAL A 169 -2.44 -22.41 -9.72
C VAL A 169 -2.66 -23.04 -11.10
N THR A 170 -1.79 -23.97 -11.50
CA THR A 170 -1.78 -24.54 -12.84
C THR A 170 -2.29 -25.98 -12.86
N PHE A 171 -3.45 -26.18 -13.47
CA PHE A 171 -4.01 -27.49 -13.79
C PHE A 171 -3.36 -28.06 -15.05
N ARG A 172 -2.97 -29.33 -15.00
CA ARG A 172 -2.34 -30.05 -16.12
C ARG A 172 -3.29 -31.07 -16.74
N GLY A 173 -3.22 -31.18 -18.03
CA GLY A 173 -3.98 -32.09 -18.83
C GLY A 173 -3.16 -32.74 -19.96
N ARG A 174 -3.83 -33.11 -21.03
CA ARG A 174 -3.21 -33.62 -22.24
C ARG A 174 -3.98 -33.12 -23.47
N ALA A 175 -3.27 -32.50 -24.39
CA ALA A 175 -3.86 -31.99 -25.62
C ALA A 175 -4.51 -33.10 -26.46
N ALA A 176 -5.60 -32.76 -27.12
CA ALA A 176 -6.28 -33.62 -28.09
C ALA A 176 -7.11 -32.77 -29.06
N HIS A 177 -7.51 -33.34 -30.18
CA HIS A 177 -8.47 -32.71 -31.09
C HIS A 177 -9.83 -32.59 -30.40
N SER A 178 -10.48 -31.43 -30.45
CA SER A 178 -11.77 -31.18 -29.77
C SER A 178 -12.92 -32.11 -30.22
N ALA A 179 -12.83 -32.67 -31.43
CA ALA A 179 -13.77 -33.70 -31.90
C ALA A 179 -13.53 -35.10 -31.28
N ARG A 180 -12.40 -35.28 -30.56
CA ARG A 180 -12.05 -36.55 -29.90
C ARG A 180 -11.51 -36.29 -28.49
N PRO A 181 -12.27 -35.59 -27.61
CA PRO A 181 -11.80 -35.15 -26.30
C PRO A 181 -11.40 -36.33 -25.39
N TRP A 182 -11.94 -37.52 -25.60
CA TRP A 182 -11.58 -38.74 -24.86
C TRP A 182 -10.12 -39.21 -25.07
N GLN A 183 -9.41 -38.67 -26.06
CA GLN A 183 -7.98 -38.93 -26.28
C GLN A 183 -7.07 -37.98 -25.48
N GLY A 184 -7.65 -36.98 -24.83
CA GLY A 184 -6.96 -35.98 -24.00
C GLY A 184 -7.44 -35.92 -22.58
N VAL A 185 -6.97 -34.90 -21.86
CA VAL A 185 -7.47 -34.47 -20.54
C VAL A 185 -7.58 -32.96 -20.60
N ASN A 186 -8.78 -32.44 -20.43
CA ASN A 186 -9.01 -31.00 -20.53
C ASN A 186 -8.64 -30.29 -19.23
N ALA A 187 -7.51 -29.57 -19.20
CA ALA A 187 -7.02 -28.83 -18.04
C ALA A 187 -8.00 -27.75 -17.58
N LEU A 188 -8.65 -27.04 -18.51
CA LEU A 188 -9.61 -25.98 -18.21
C LEU A 188 -10.84 -26.53 -17.46
N THR A 189 -11.44 -27.60 -17.95
CA THR A 189 -12.61 -28.18 -17.26
C THR A 189 -12.24 -28.91 -15.98
N SER A 190 -10.98 -29.37 -15.84
CA SER A 190 -10.49 -29.96 -14.60
C SER A 190 -10.41 -28.93 -13.45
N ALA A 191 -10.26 -27.65 -13.77
CA ALA A 191 -10.27 -26.55 -12.78
C ALA A 191 -11.69 -26.22 -12.28
N GLY A 192 -12.75 -26.73 -12.94
CA GLY A 192 -14.12 -26.31 -12.66
C GLY A 192 -14.53 -26.42 -11.20
N ARG A 193 -14.20 -27.54 -10.54
CA ARG A 193 -14.49 -27.71 -9.11
C ARG A 193 -13.74 -26.72 -8.22
N PHE A 194 -12.46 -26.46 -8.51
CA PHE A 194 -11.65 -25.49 -7.77
C PHE A 194 -12.21 -24.07 -7.92
N LEU A 195 -12.60 -23.68 -9.13
CA LEU A 195 -13.21 -22.37 -9.38
C LEU A 195 -14.56 -22.21 -8.68
N ASP A 196 -15.37 -23.27 -8.63
CA ASP A 196 -16.64 -23.28 -7.91
C ASP A 196 -16.43 -23.16 -6.39
N GLU A 197 -15.50 -23.91 -5.83
CA GLU A 197 -15.11 -23.82 -4.41
C GLU A 197 -14.58 -22.42 -4.07
N LEU A 198 -13.72 -21.84 -4.90
CA LEU A 198 -13.17 -20.49 -4.71
C LEU A 198 -14.28 -19.42 -4.79
N HIS A 199 -15.25 -19.58 -5.72
CA HIS A 199 -16.39 -18.68 -5.86
C HIS A 199 -17.27 -18.64 -4.61
N HIS A 200 -17.46 -19.79 -3.96
CA HIS A 200 -18.30 -19.92 -2.76
C HIS A 200 -17.52 -19.76 -1.44
N LEU A 201 -16.20 -19.57 -1.51
CA LEU A 201 -15.38 -19.40 -0.31
C LEU A 201 -15.72 -18.07 0.35
N ALA A 202 -16.32 -18.14 1.53
CA ALA A 202 -16.65 -16.96 2.31
C ALA A 202 -15.38 -16.30 2.87
N PRO A 203 -15.33 -14.97 2.98
CA PRO A 203 -14.32 -14.28 3.77
C PRO A 203 -14.26 -14.82 5.20
N ALA A 204 -13.06 -14.86 5.79
CA ALA A 204 -12.84 -15.29 7.16
C ALA A 204 -12.36 -14.11 8.02
N ASP A 205 -13.07 -13.83 9.11
CA ASP A 205 -12.65 -12.81 10.06
C ASP A 205 -11.64 -13.42 11.05
N VAL A 206 -10.49 -12.74 11.22
CA VAL A 206 -9.38 -13.15 12.08
C VAL A 206 -9.07 -12.04 13.08
N GLU A 207 -9.17 -12.36 14.36
CA GLU A 207 -8.90 -11.42 15.44
C GLU A 207 -7.40 -11.34 15.74
N VAL A 208 -6.83 -10.13 15.64
CA VAL A 208 -5.44 -9.83 16.02
C VAL A 208 -5.42 -8.56 16.85
N ASP A 209 -4.95 -8.67 18.08
CA ASP A 209 -4.83 -7.56 19.06
C ASP A 209 -6.15 -6.77 19.23
N GLY A 210 -7.30 -7.46 19.18
CA GLY A 210 -8.63 -6.88 19.34
C GLY A 210 -9.14 -6.13 18.10
N LEU A 211 -8.57 -6.43 16.94
CA LEU A 211 -9.00 -5.93 15.63
C LEU A 211 -9.37 -7.11 14.73
N SER A 212 -10.46 -6.98 13.99
CA SER A 212 -10.98 -8.05 13.10
C SER A 212 -10.54 -7.81 11.67
N TYR A 213 -9.57 -8.60 11.20
CA TYR A 213 -9.06 -8.59 9.83
C TYR A 213 -9.83 -9.60 8.98
N ARG A 214 -10.26 -9.20 7.79
CA ARG A 214 -11.06 -10.05 6.90
C ARG A 214 -10.20 -10.64 5.79
N GLU A 215 -9.90 -11.94 5.90
CA GLU A 215 -9.15 -12.68 4.89
C GLU A 215 -10.02 -13.04 3.69
N VAL A 216 -9.43 -12.91 2.50
CA VAL A 216 -10.12 -13.24 1.26
C VAL A 216 -9.18 -13.90 0.25
N PHE A 217 -9.74 -14.88 -0.49
CA PHE A 217 -9.13 -15.44 -1.69
C PHE A 217 -9.90 -14.97 -2.91
N THR A 218 -9.21 -14.49 -3.93
CA THR A 218 -9.83 -13.96 -5.15
C THR A 218 -9.09 -14.45 -6.37
N ALA A 219 -9.80 -15.02 -7.36
CA ALA A 219 -9.23 -15.23 -8.68
C ALA A 219 -9.15 -13.89 -9.42
N THR A 220 -7.95 -13.44 -9.76
CA THR A 220 -7.71 -12.15 -10.41
C THR A 220 -7.30 -12.27 -11.88
N GLY A 221 -7.05 -13.49 -12.34
CA GLY A 221 -6.75 -13.77 -13.74
C GLY A 221 -6.82 -15.27 -14.03
N ALA A 222 -7.08 -15.62 -15.28
CA ALA A 222 -7.02 -16.99 -15.73
C ALA A 222 -6.69 -17.07 -17.23
N TRP A 223 -5.89 -18.08 -17.61
CA TRP A 223 -5.49 -18.29 -19.00
C TRP A 223 -5.20 -19.75 -19.29
N SER A 224 -5.36 -20.13 -20.57
CA SER A 224 -4.94 -21.44 -21.07
C SER A 224 -3.55 -21.34 -21.67
N GLY A 225 -2.63 -22.23 -21.28
CA GLY A 225 -1.23 -22.26 -21.67
C GLY A 225 -0.30 -22.29 -20.46
N GLY A 226 0.97 -22.62 -20.66
CA GLY A 226 1.96 -22.63 -19.56
C GLY A 226 2.42 -21.23 -19.19
N PRO A 227 2.99 -21.03 -17.97
CA PRO A 227 3.50 -19.74 -17.47
C PRO A 227 4.63 -19.14 -18.31
N THR A 228 5.28 -19.93 -19.17
CA THR A 228 6.40 -19.51 -20.02
C THR A 228 5.97 -18.90 -21.36
N SER A 229 4.69 -18.91 -21.70
CA SER A 229 4.19 -18.31 -22.92
C SER A 229 3.69 -16.90 -22.65
N GLY A 230 4.56 -15.91 -22.48
CA GLY A 230 4.24 -14.50 -22.22
C GLY A 230 3.17 -13.86 -23.13
N GLY A 231 2.00 -14.41 -23.13
CA GLY A 231 0.83 -14.08 -23.91
C GLY A 231 0.07 -15.36 -24.22
N ALA A 232 -1.27 -15.30 -24.11
CA ALA A 232 -2.14 -16.39 -24.48
C ALA A 232 -1.70 -16.97 -25.84
N ILE A 233 -1.24 -18.22 -25.85
CA ILE A 233 -1.19 -18.95 -27.12
C ILE A 233 -2.61 -18.87 -27.64
N PRO A 234 -2.84 -18.36 -28.87
CA PRO A 234 -4.17 -18.37 -29.44
C PRO A 234 -4.62 -19.82 -29.42
N ASN A 235 -5.53 -20.19 -28.53
CA ASN A 235 -6.04 -21.52 -28.44
C ASN A 235 -6.63 -21.83 -29.82
N ALA A 236 -6.00 -22.74 -30.54
CA ALA A 236 -6.66 -23.30 -31.72
C ALA A 236 -8.00 -23.79 -31.18
N ARG A 237 -9.12 -23.21 -31.65
CA ARG A 237 -10.48 -23.47 -31.14
C ARG A 237 -10.89 -24.94 -31.18
N ASN A 238 -10.10 -25.77 -31.87
CA ASN A 238 -10.29 -27.19 -32.04
C ASN A 238 -9.30 -28.05 -31.23
N VAL A 239 -8.62 -27.50 -30.23
CA VAL A 239 -7.68 -28.22 -29.36
C VAL A 239 -8.17 -28.22 -27.92
N VAL A 240 -8.17 -29.38 -27.27
CA VAL A 240 -8.36 -29.56 -25.84
C VAL A 240 -7.11 -28.98 -25.13
N PRO A 241 -7.24 -28.00 -24.22
CA PRO A 241 -6.07 -27.38 -23.57
C PRO A 241 -5.38 -28.34 -22.60
N GLU A 242 -4.05 -28.42 -22.67
CA GLU A 242 -3.20 -29.24 -21.79
C GLU A 242 -2.75 -28.53 -20.53
N ALA A 243 -2.95 -27.22 -20.45
CA ALA A 243 -2.69 -26.42 -19.26
C ALA A 243 -3.74 -25.33 -19.10
N PHE A 244 -4.11 -25.04 -17.85
CA PHE A 244 -4.96 -23.93 -17.47
C PHE A 244 -4.46 -23.37 -16.13
N THR A 245 -4.17 -22.07 -16.10
CA THR A 245 -3.64 -21.39 -14.93
C THR A 245 -4.63 -20.37 -14.41
N VAL A 246 -4.77 -20.30 -13.10
CA VAL A 246 -5.54 -19.28 -12.37
C VAL A 246 -4.60 -18.54 -11.46
N ASN A 247 -4.55 -17.20 -11.55
CA ASN A 247 -3.90 -16.38 -10.53
C ASN A 247 -4.85 -16.20 -9.35
N VAL A 248 -4.43 -16.68 -8.19
CA VAL A 248 -5.15 -16.54 -6.92
C VAL A 248 -4.45 -15.46 -6.09
N ASN A 249 -5.16 -14.39 -5.76
CA ASN A 249 -4.73 -13.41 -4.77
C ASN A 249 -5.29 -13.80 -3.42
N TYR A 250 -4.42 -13.96 -2.42
CA TYR A 250 -4.78 -14.17 -1.03
C TYR A 250 -4.40 -12.93 -0.21
N ARG A 251 -5.39 -12.30 0.42
CA ARG A 251 -5.20 -11.26 1.43
C ARG A 251 -5.33 -11.91 2.80
N PHE A 252 -4.24 -11.90 3.58
CA PHE A 252 -4.16 -12.61 4.86
C PHE A 252 -3.88 -11.67 6.03
N ALA A 253 -4.39 -12.07 7.21
CA ALA A 253 -4.28 -11.30 8.44
C ALA A 253 -2.84 -11.30 9.00
N PRO A 254 -2.49 -10.30 9.86
CA PRO A 254 -1.13 -10.13 10.39
C PRO A 254 -0.73 -11.16 11.47
N ASP A 255 -1.50 -12.21 11.67
CA ASP A 255 -1.15 -13.38 12.48
C ASP A 255 -0.34 -14.44 11.71
N LYS A 256 -0.20 -14.29 10.39
CA LYS A 256 0.46 -15.24 9.48
C LYS A 256 1.74 -14.71 8.88
N THR A 257 2.72 -15.61 8.71
CA THR A 257 3.90 -15.40 7.87
C THR A 257 3.58 -15.70 6.39
N LEU A 258 4.48 -15.32 5.48
CA LEU A 258 4.36 -15.70 4.05
C LEU A 258 4.32 -17.22 3.85
N ASP A 259 5.12 -17.99 4.60
CA ASP A 259 5.10 -19.45 4.52
C ASP A 259 3.75 -20.03 4.96
N GLN A 260 3.15 -19.47 6.00
CA GLN A 260 1.81 -19.89 6.47
C GLN A 260 0.73 -19.50 5.45
N ALA A 261 0.84 -18.34 4.81
CA ALA A 261 -0.06 -17.93 3.73
C ALA A 261 0.06 -18.87 2.51
N ALA A 262 1.29 -19.23 2.12
CA ALA A 262 1.51 -20.22 1.05
C ALA A 262 0.93 -21.58 1.39
N ALA A 263 1.05 -22.02 2.65
CA ALA A 263 0.44 -23.26 3.12
C ALA A 263 -1.10 -23.23 3.02
N ARG A 264 -1.73 -22.09 3.32
CA ARG A 264 -3.19 -21.93 3.16
C ARG A 264 -3.64 -22.03 1.68
N ILE A 265 -2.86 -21.49 0.75
CA ILE A 265 -3.11 -21.69 -0.69
C ILE A 265 -2.96 -23.18 -1.05
N ALA A 266 -1.93 -23.85 -0.54
CA ALA A 266 -1.71 -25.26 -0.81
C ALA A 266 -2.86 -26.14 -0.27
N GLU A 267 -3.38 -25.84 0.90
CA GLU A 267 -4.57 -26.49 1.46
C GLU A 267 -5.81 -26.29 0.57
N LEU A 268 -6.04 -25.07 0.09
CA LEU A 268 -7.15 -24.75 -0.83
C LEU A 268 -7.05 -25.52 -2.13
N VAL A 269 -5.86 -25.65 -2.70
CA VAL A 269 -5.60 -26.39 -3.95
C VAL A 269 -5.71 -27.90 -3.75
N ASP A 270 -5.40 -28.43 -2.56
CA ASP A 270 -5.53 -29.85 -2.16
C ASP A 270 -4.89 -30.83 -3.17
N GLY A 271 -3.68 -30.52 -3.61
CA GLY A 271 -2.90 -31.35 -4.52
C GLY A 271 -3.47 -31.50 -5.95
N ARG A 272 -4.54 -30.78 -6.30
CA ARG A 272 -5.22 -30.86 -7.61
C ARG A 272 -4.44 -30.19 -8.74
N ALA A 273 -3.52 -29.29 -8.41
CA ALA A 273 -2.76 -28.49 -9.35
C ALA A 273 -1.35 -28.18 -8.82
N SER A 274 -0.44 -27.75 -9.68
CA SER A 274 0.83 -27.17 -9.24
C SER A 274 0.62 -25.72 -8.83
N ILE A 275 1.40 -25.27 -7.83
CA ILE A 275 1.34 -23.90 -7.30
C ILE A 275 2.71 -23.27 -7.49
N GLU A 276 2.73 -22.03 -7.98
CA GLU A 276 3.91 -21.17 -8.04
C GLU A 276 3.54 -19.82 -7.38
N VAL A 277 4.20 -19.48 -6.28
CA VAL A 277 4.06 -18.14 -5.68
C VAL A 277 4.85 -17.18 -6.53
N VAL A 278 4.16 -16.19 -7.12
CA VAL A 278 4.75 -15.23 -8.07
C VAL A 278 4.99 -13.86 -7.45
N ASP A 279 4.30 -13.56 -6.33
CA ASP A 279 4.50 -12.34 -5.56
C ASP A 279 4.01 -12.54 -4.12
N GLY A 280 4.65 -11.85 -3.17
CA GLY A 280 4.28 -11.94 -1.76
C GLY A 280 4.79 -10.78 -0.93
N ALA A 281 3.87 -10.10 -0.26
CA ALA A 281 4.13 -9.02 0.68
C ALA A 281 3.66 -9.41 2.08
N PRO A 282 4.51 -9.29 3.12
CA PRO A 282 4.14 -9.65 4.49
C PRO A 282 3.07 -8.72 5.04
N ALA A 283 2.33 -9.19 6.04
CA ALA A 283 1.39 -8.35 6.79
C ALA A 283 2.10 -7.50 7.84
N GLY A 284 1.55 -6.34 8.17
CA GLY A 284 2.04 -5.49 9.25
C GLY A 284 1.27 -5.70 10.55
N ARG A 285 1.97 -5.88 11.68
CA ARG A 285 1.34 -6.05 13.00
C ARG A 285 0.79 -4.74 13.56
N PRO A 286 -0.37 -4.74 14.26
CA PRO A 286 -1.04 -3.52 14.73
C PRO A 286 -0.32 -2.76 15.85
N ARG A 287 0.59 -3.36 16.63
CA ARG A 287 1.43 -2.74 17.67
C ARG A 287 0.71 -1.75 18.61
N ARG A 288 -0.53 -2.06 19.02
CA ARG A 288 -1.32 -1.24 19.98
C ARG A 288 -0.62 -1.02 21.33
N ASP A 289 0.29 -1.92 21.67
CA ASP A 289 1.10 -1.92 22.89
C ASP A 289 2.21 -0.86 22.88
N ALA A 290 2.57 -0.31 21.72
CA ALA A 290 3.61 0.70 21.61
C ALA A 290 3.16 2.06 22.17
N THR A 291 4.03 2.69 22.95
CA THR A 291 3.72 3.92 23.71
C THR A 291 3.18 5.05 22.83
N LEU A 292 3.85 5.35 21.71
CA LEU A 292 3.42 6.45 20.83
C LEU A 292 2.21 6.10 19.96
N VAL A 293 1.99 4.82 19.63
CA VAL A 293 0.74 4.36 19.00
C VAL A 293 -0.44 4.61 19.96
N GLY A 294 -0.28 4.22 21.23
CA GLY A 294 -1.29 4.46 22.26
C GLY A 294 -1.57 5.98 22.49
N ALA A 295 -0.52 6.80 22.51
CA ALA A 295 -0.65 8.25 22.63
C ALA A 295 -1.37 8.85 21.42
N PHE A 296 -1.04 8.42 20.19
CA PHE A 296 -1.71 8.86 18.97
C PHE A 296 -3.21 8.55 19.02
N ILE A 297 -3.57 7.30 19.38
CA ILE A 297 -4.96 6.86 19.49
C ILE A 297 -5.76 7.73 20.50
N GLN A 298 -5.15 8.05 21.64
CA GLN A 298 -5.81 8.90 22.66
C GLN A 298 -6.03 10.34 22.20
N MET A 299 -5.09 10.89 21.42
CA MET A 299 -5.15 12.28 20.96
C MET A 299 -5.96 12.47 19.68
N ALA A 300 -6.05 11.46 18.84
CA ALA A 300 -6.75 11.53 17.56
C ALA A 300 -8.28 11.69 17.72
N ASP A 301 -8.83 11.20 18.82
CA ASP A 301 -10.31 11.13 19.04
C ASP A 301 -11.06 10.55 17.82
N ALA A 302 -10.48 9.54 17.20
CA ALA A 302 -10.95 8.93 15.96
C ALA A 302 -11.24 7.44 16.14
N ALA A 303 -12.05 6.86 15.26
CA ALA A 303 -12.30 5.44 15.24
C ALA A 303 -11.00 4.66 14.98
N ILE A 304 -10.89 3.49 15.60
CA ILE A 304 -9.73 2.60 15.41
C ILE A 304 -10.20 1.41 14.59
N GLU A 305 -9.53 1.15 13.48
CA GLU A 305 -9.89 0.11 12.53
C GLU A 305 -8.68 -0.74 12.11
N PRO A 306 -8.87 -1.97 11.64
CA PRO A 306 -7.84 -2.71 10.96
C PRO A 306 -7.63 -2.14 9.54
N LYS A 307 -6.38 -2.02 9.07
CA LYS A 307 -6.14 -1.71 7.65
C LYS A 307 -6.39 -2.96 6.80
N GLN A 308 -7.45 -2.95 5.99
CA GLN A 308 -7.84 -4.09 5.14
C GLN A 308 -7.06 -4.16 3.82
N ALA A 309 -6.23 -3.17 3.49
CA ALA A 309 -5.27 -3.20 2.39
C ALA A 309 -3.86 -3.51 2.90
N TRP A 310 -2.93 -3.82 2.00
CA TRP A 310 -1.50 -3.78 2.29
C TRP A 310 -1.03 -2.32 2.27
N THR A 311 -0.09 -1.97 3.15
CA THR A 311 0.60 -0.69 3.18
C THR A 311 2.00 -0.87 3.74
N ASP A 312 2.85 0.13 3.62
CA ASP A 312 4.22 0.10 4.12
C ASP A 312 4.38 0.05 5.65
N VAL A 313 3.28 0.07 6.40
CA VAL A 313 3.27 -0.37 7.81
C VAL A 313 3.88 -1.78 7.94
N ALA A 314 3.74 -2.63 6.94
CA ALA A 314 4.38 -3.95 6.89
C ALA A 314 5.91 -3.86 6.95
N ARG A 315 6.53 -2.97 6.15
CA ARG A 315 7.99 -2.80 6.11
C ARG A 315 8.55 -2.27 7.44
N PHE A 316 7.83 -1.33 8.07
CA PHE A 316 8.19 -0.89 9.42
C PHE A 316 8.05 -2.01 10.45
N SER A 317 7.01 -2.84 10.33
CA SER A 317 6.81 -4.01 11.18
C SER A 317 7.95 -5.03 11.05
N GLU A 318 8.50 -5.24 9.85
CA GLU A 318 9.64 -6.13 9.61
C GLU A 318 10.93 -5.67 10.32
N VAL A 319 11.15 -4.35 10.40
CA VAL A 319 12.31 -3.77 11.08
C VAL A 319 12.04 -3.43 12.55
N GLY A 320 10.84 -3.75 13.07
CA GLY A 320 10.47 -3.58 14.47
C GLY A 320 10.04 -2.18 14.88
N VAL A 321 9.87 -1.25 13.93
CA VAL A 321 9.35 0.11 14.17
C VAL A 321 7.83 0.06 14.33
N PRO A 322 7.27 0.59 15.44
CA PRO A 322 5.83 0.75 15.57
C PRO A 322 5.29 1.69 14.49
N ALA A 323 4.22 1.27 13.81
CA ALA A 323 3.65 2.08 12.74
C ALA A 323 2.11 2.01 12.74
N LEU A 324 1.50 3.07 12.22
CA LEU A 324 0.06 3.16 11.99
C LEU A 324 -0.22 3.90 10.67
N ASN A 325 -1.43 3.70 10.14
CA ASN A 325 -1.92 4.48 9.01
C ASN A 325 -2.88 5.56 9.51
N PHE A 326 -2.69 6.79 9.05
CA PHE A 326 -3.61 7.90 9.32
C PHE A 326 -3.46 8.98 8.25
N GLY A 327 -4.54 9.32 7.55
CA GLY A 327 -4.49 10.38 6.56
C GLY A 327 -5.88 10.87 6.11
N PRO A 328 -5.89 11.99 5.36
CA PRO A 328 -7.10 12.68 4.93
C PRO A 328 -7.82 12.01 3.76
N GLY A 329 -7.11 11.16 3.01
CA GLY A 329 -7.65 10.54 1.80
C GLY A 329 -8.83 9.64 2.09
N LEU A 330 -9.72 9.53 1.09
CA LEU A 330 -10.87 8.63 1.14
C LEU A 330 -10.46 7.27 0.56
N THR A 331 -10.61 6.20 1.35
CA THR A 331 -10.30 4.83 0.92
C THR A 331 -11.06 4.42 -0.34
N ALA A 332 -12.29 4.90 -0.51
CA ALA A 332 -13.13 4.64 -1.67
C ALA A 332 -12.69 5.39 -2.94
N GLN A 333 -11.77 6.36 -2.83
CA GLN A 333 -11.26 7.12 -3.98
C GLN A 333 -9.93 6.58 -4.52
N ALA A 334 -9.22 5.75 -3.78
CA ALA A 334 -7.99 5.12 -4.24
C ALA A 334 -8.22 4.44 -5.61
N HIS A 335 -7.40 4.80 -6.60
CA HIS A 335 -7.41 4.29 -7.98
C HIS A 335 -8.72 4.55 -8.78
N GLN A 336 -9.65 5.35 -8.27
CA GLN A 336 -10.90 5.66 -8.99
C GLN A 336 -10.69 6.77 -10.03
N ALA A 337 -11.52 6.77 -11.06
CA ALA A 337 -11.59 7.86 -12.03
C ALA A 337 -12.16 9.12 -11.36
N GLY A 338 -11.52 10.27 -11.59
CA GLY A 338 -11.92 11.53 -10.98
C GLY A 338 -11.62 11.58 -9.48
N GLU A 339 -10.54 10.96 -9.06
CA GLU A 339 -10.06 10.93 -7.68
C GLU A 339 -10.04 12.31 -7.03
N TYR A 340 -10.48 12.39 -5.78
CA TYR A 340 -10.54 13.65 -5.04
C TYR A 340 -10.38 13.45 -3.53
N VAL A 341 -10.04 14.53 -2.84
CA VAL A 341 -10.08 14.62 -1.37
C VAL A 341 -10.90 15.85 -0.94
N PRO A 342 -11.77 15.74 0.08
CA PRO A 342 -12.43 16.91 0.67
C PRO A 342 -11.42 17.85 1.33
N VAL A 343 -11.54 19.16 1.09
CA VAL A 343 -10.67 20.16 1.73
C VAL A 343 -10.76 20.08 3.26
N GLN A 344 -11.95 19.80 3.80
CA GLN A 344 -12.12 19.66 5.24
C GLN A 344 -11.29 18.51 5.82
N ASN A 345 -11.21 17.37 5.12
CA ASN A 345 -10.38 16.23 5.58
C ASN A 345 -8.89 16.62 5.69
N LEU A 346 -8.38 17.43 4.76
CA LEU A 346 -7.01 17.95 4.87
C LEU A 346 -6.78 18.76 6.15
N LEU A 347 -7.73 19.66 6.45
CA LEU A 347 -7.63 20.52 7.63
C LEU A 347 -7.78 19.72 8.92
N ASP A 348 -8.69 18.76 8.95
CA ASP A 348 -8.92 17.89 10.10
C ASP A 348 -7.72 16.98 10.35
N ALA A 349 -7.15 16.35 9.30
CA ALA A 349 -5.94 15.55 9.43
C ALA A 349 -4.76 16.38 9.96
N ARG A 350 -4.57 17.61 9.43
CA ARG A 350 -3.54 18.53 9.93
C ARG A 350 -3.77 18.89 11.38
N GLY A 351 -5.04 19.07 11.81
CA GLY A 351 -5.41 19.34 13.19
C GLY A 351 -5.06 18.19 14.12
N VAL A 352 -5.43 16.95 13.76
CA VAL A 352 -5.09 15.75 14.54
C VAL A 352 -3.59 15.56 14.65
N MET A 353 -2.87 15.60 13.51
CA MET A 353 -1.41 15.48 13.49
C MET A 353 -0.75 16.58 14.34
N GLY A 354 -1.22 17.82 14.20
CA GLY A 354 -0.69 18.95 14.98
C GLY A 354 -0.88 18.77 16.49
N THR A 355 -2.05 18.28 16.91
CA THR A 355 -2.33 17.97 18.32
C THR A 355 -1.38 16.91 18.86
N PHE A 356 -1.20 15.79 18.13
CA PHE A 356 -0.29 14.73 18.52
C PHE A 356 1.16 15.21 18.57
N LEU A 357 1.64 15.90 17.53
CA LEU A 357 3.05 16.32 17.42
C LEU A 357 3.42 17.45 18.39
N ALA A 358 2.47 18.26 18.85
CA ALA A 358 2.69 19.22 19.90
C ALA A 358 2.91 18.58 21.29
N GLY A 359 2.50 17.30 21.43
CA GLY A 359 2.57 16.56 22.69
C GLY A 359 1.45 16.95 23.67
N PRO A 360 1.41 16.29 24.83
CA PRO A 360 0.43 16.55 25.87
C PRO A 360 0.65 17.87 26.60
#